data_07ab5bcb7290f89d271deeb10d836fb7
#
_entry.id   07ab5bcb7290f89d271deeb10d836fb7
#
_cell.length_a   1.000
_cell.length_b   1.000
_cell.length_c   1.000
_cell.angle_alpha   90.00
_cell.angle_beta   90.00
_cell.angle_gamma   90.00
#
_symmetry.space_group_name_H-M   'P 1'
#
loop_
_entity.id
_entity.type
_entity.pdbx_description
1 polymer ?
#
loop_
_entity_poly.entity_id
_entity_poly.type
_entity_poly.pdbx_seq_one_letter_code
_entity_poly.pdbx_strand_id
1 'polypeptide(L)'
;MTRAVVLMFLTGDGMRGGPLHRHIEGAEFLGERRTLPRYRFYSIRDQFPALHPVGEGGRAILGELYQVPMSRLHGLLGREPPELELSIVELAAGDPAGVAPAPGGGAPGEAEAAELSFGMILRRGEVTAGRHADISDSGGWRAYRGRAAPPAV
;
A
#
# COMPACT_ATOMS: atom_id res chain seq x y z
N MET A 1 -24.81 -14.67 -11.65
CA MET A 1 -23.38 -14.78 -11.97
C MET A 1 -22.56 -13.96 -11.00
N THR A 2 -21.60 -14.58 -10.35
CA THR A 2 -20.71 -13.90 -9.44
C THR A 2 -19.67 -13.14 -10.24
N ARG A 3 -19.54 -11.85 -9.99
CA ARG A 3 -18.46 -11.07 -10.59
C ARG A 3 -17.13 -11.46 -9.95
N ALA A 4 -16.14 -11.69 -10.78
CA ALA A 4 -14.78 -11.87 -10.28
C ALA A 4 -14.27 -10.55 -9.72
N VAL A 5 -13.75 -10.58 -8.51
CA VAL A 5 -13.17 -9.42 -7.84
C VAL A 5 -11.79 -9.75 -7.33
N VAL A 6 -10.98 -8.72 -7.13
CA VAL A 6 -9.65 -8.86 -6.55
C VAL A 6 -9.47 -7.85 -5.43
N LEU A 7 -8.61 -8.18 -4.49
CA LEU A 7 -8.19 -7.24 -3.47
C LEU A 7 -7.07 -6.37 -4.02
N MET A 8 -7.15 -5.07 -3.76
CA MET A 8 -6.14 -4.10 -4.17
C MET A 8 -5.80 -3.22 -2.98
N PHE A 9 -4.52 -3.18 -2.63
CA PHE A 9 -4.01 -2.35 -1.54
C PHE A 9 -3.38 -1.10 -2.12
N LEU A 10 -3.87 0.07 -1.71
CA LEU A 10 -3.43 1.36 -2.21
C LEU A 10 -2.65 2.10 -1.13
N THR A 11 -1.53 2.69 -1.53
CA THR A 11 -0.67 3.44 -0.60
C THR A 11 -0.45 4.88 -0.99
N GLY A 12 -0.98 5.31 -2.13
CA GLY A 12 -0.73 6.65 -2.68
C GLY A 12 -1.98 7.48 -2.89
N ASP A 13 -1.95 8.29 -3.94
CA ASP A 13 -3.02 9.25 -4.24
C ASP A 13 -4.31 8.61 -4.74
N GLY A 14 -4.34 7.30 -4.93
CA GLY A 14 -5.56 6.55 -5.15
C GLY A 14 -6.39 6.35 -3.90
N MET A 15 -5.82 6.56 -2.73
CA MET A 15 -6.55 6.47 -1.47
C MET A 15 -7.58 7.61 -1.35
N ARG A 16 -8.54 7.45 -0.42
CA ARG A 16 -9.57 8.45 -0.17
C ARG A 16 -8.93 9.81 0.13
N GLY A 17 -9.47 10.86 -0.45
CA GLY A 17 -8.96 12.22 -0.32
C GLY A 17 -7.82 12.54 -1.27
N GLY A 18 -7.28 11.58 -1.97
CA GLY A 18 -6.22 11.81 -2.96
C GLY A 18 -6.80 12.17 -4.33
N PRO A 19 -6.00 12.86 -5.16
CA PRO A 19 -6.48 13.33 -6.47
C PRO A 19 -6.78 12.20 -7.47
N LEU A 20 -6.27 10.99 -7.23
CA LEU A 20 -6.48 9.86 -8.14
C LEU A 20 -7.54 8.88 -7.63
N HIS A 21 -8.16 9.18 -6.49
CA HIS A 21 -9.18 8.30 -5.92
C HIS A 21 -10.37 8.07 -6.88
N ARG A 22 -10.69 9.03 -7.72
CA ARG A 22 -11.75 8.92 -8.71
C ARG A 22 -11.57 7.71 -9.65
N HIS A 23 -10.34 7.25 -9.85
CA HIS A 23 -10.07 6.12 -10.75
C HIS A 23 -10.54 4.78 -10.19
N ILE A 24 -10.82 4.72 -8.89
CA ILE A 24 -11.35 3.51 -8.25
C ILE A 24 -12.78 3.69 -7.75
N GLU A 25 -13.49 4.72 -8.24
CA GLU A 25 -14.91 4.89 -7.92
C GLU A 25 -15.68 3.62 -8.24
N GLY A 26 -16.56 3.22 -7.30
CA GLY A 26 -17.31 1.99 -7.43
C GLY A 26 -16.63 0.76 -6.84
N ALA A 27 -15.35 0.83 -6.49
CA ALA A 27 -14.69 -0.22 -5.73
C ALA A 27 -15.16 -0.19 -4.28
N GLU A 28 -15.31 -1.35 -3.66
CA GLU A 28 -15.72 -1.44 -2.27
C GLU A 28 -14.53 -1.18 -1.34
N PHE A 29 -14.67 -0.17 -0.49
CA PHE A 29 -13.67 0.13 0.53
C PHE A 29 -13.79 -0.86 1.68
N LEU A 30 -12.72 -1.61 1.96
CA LEU A 30 -12.71 -2.62 3.01
C LEU A 30 -12.04 -2.13 4.29
N GLY A 31 -11.45 -0.97 4.29
CA GLY A 31 -10.84 -0.37 5.47
C GLY A 31 -9.37 -0.06 5.29
N GLU A 32 -8.81 0.60 6.31
CA GLU A 32 -7.39 0.82 6.38
C GLU A 32 -6.68 -0.47 6.80
N ARG A 33 -5.48 -0.66 6.29
CA ARG A 33 -4.62 -1.78 6.65
C ARG A 33 -3.18 -1.32 6.74
N ARG A 34 -2.37 -2.06 7.48
CA ARG A 34 -0.92 -1.92 7.45
C ARG A 34 -0.31 -3.15 6.84
N THR A 35 0.79 -2.97 6.13
CA THR A 35 1.60 -4.11 5.71
C THR A 35 2.25 -4.74 6.93
N LEU A 36 2.71 -5.98 6.79
CA LEU A 36 3.70 -6.49 7.72
C LEU A 36 4.95 -5.60 7.67
N PRO A 37 5.78 -5.56 8.73
CA PRO A 37 6.98 -4.72 8.76
C PRO A 37 8.10 -5.30 7.90
N ARG A 38 7.82 -5.53 6.64
CA ARG A 38 8.71 -6.17 5.66
C ARG A 38 8.93 -5.32 4.42
N TYR A 39 8.61 -4.04 4.50
CA TYR A 39 8.65 -3.15 3.34
C TYR A 39 9.43 -1.89 3.64
N ARG A 40 10.17 -1.41 2.64
CA ARG A 40 10.61 -0.03 2.57
C ARG A 40 9.60 0.74 1.74
N PHE A 41 9.55 2.05 1.93
CA PHE A 41 8.58 2.90 1.26
C PHE A 41 9.33 4.09 0.68
N TYR A 42 9.12 4.34 -0.61
CA TYR A 42 9.87 5.36 -1.34
C TYR A 42 8.95 6.42 -1.91
N SER A 43 9.44 7.65 -1.97
CA SER A 43 8.79 8.72 -2.72
C SER A 43 9.44 8.82 -4.10
N ILE A 44 8.62 8.74 -5.13
CA ILE A 44 9.07 8.86 -6.51
C ILE A 44 8.77 10.28 -6.97
N ARG A 45 9.80 11.13 -6.98
CA ARG A 45 9.70 12.55 -7.37
C ARG A 45 8.63 13.34 -6.59
N ASP A 46 8.26 12.89 -5.40
CA ASP A 46 7.16 13.42 -4.61
C ASP A 46 5.80 13.44 -5.35
N GLN A 47 5.67 12.58 -6.36
CA GLN A 47 4.44 12.44 -7.14
C GLN A 47 3.63 11.23 -6.72
N PHE A 48 4.29 10.14 -6.35
CA PHE A 48 3.63 8.93 -5.87
C PHE A 48 4.60 8.09 -5.04
N PRO A 49 4.08 7.22 -4.16
CA PRO A 49 4.91 6.35 -3.36
C PRO A 49 5.02 4.96 -3.95
N ALA A 50 5.96 4.18 -3.46
CA ALA A 50 6.11 2.78 -3.83
C ALA A 50 6.65 1.96 -2.69
N LEU A 51 6.05 0.78 -2.48
CA LEU A 51 6.54 -0.24 -1.54
C LEU A 51 7.66 -1.04 -2.19
N HIS A 52 8.58 -1.54 -1.37
CA HIS A 52 9.57 -2.52 -1.83
C HIS A 52 9.79 -3.56 -0.74
N PRO A 53 9.61 -4.86 -1.03
CA PRO A 53 9.81 -5.90 -0.03
C PRO A 53 11.29 -6.08 0.32
N VAL A 54 11.56 -6.22 1.62
CA VAL A 54 12.91 -6.44 2.12
C VAL A 54 12.90 -7.57 3.16
N GLY A 55 14.05 -8.21 3.32
CA GLY A 55 14.20 -9.26 4.34
C GLY A 55 14.40 -8.71 5.73
N GLU A 56 15.09 -7.59 5.84
CA GLU A 56 15.40 -6.93 7.11
C GLU A 56 15.23 -5.42 6.98
N GLY A 57 15.00 -4.76 8.10
CA GLY A 57 14.88 -3.30 8.14
C GLY A 57 13.61 -2.74 7.57
N GLY A 58 12.58 -3.58 7.43
CA GLY A 58 11.28 -3.12 6.92
C GLY A 58 10.46 -2.37 7.93
N ARG A 59 9.43 -1.71 7.44
CA ARG A 59 8.43 -0.99 8.24
C ARG A 59 7.04 -1.43 7.83
N ALA A 60 6.09 -1.28 8.75
CA ALA A 60 4.66 -1.45 8.45
C ALA A 60 4.16 -0.15 7.84
N ILE A 61 3.57 -0.24 6.65
CA ILE A 61 3.13 0.95 5.89
C ILE A 61 1.61 0.96 5.83
N LEU A 62 1.04 2.11 6.15
CA LEU A 62 -0.41 2.32 6.15
C LEU A 62 -0.93 2.52 4.74
N GLY A 63 -2.04 1.88 4.43
CA GLY A 63 -2.73 2.04 3.17
C GLY A 63 -4.21 1.71 3.30
N GLU A 64 -4.88 1.61 2.17
CA GLU A 64 -6.31 1.30 2.11
C GLU A 64 -6.57 0.08 1.25
N LEU A 65 -7.43 -0.80 1.73
CA LEU A 65 -7.77 -2.04 1.04
C LEU A 65 -9.12 -1.89 0.33
N TYR A 66 -9.15 -2.30 -0.92
CA TYR A 66 -10.34 -2.23 -1.77
C TYR A 66 -10.61 -3.57 -2.43
N GLN A 67 -11.89 -3.85 -2.65
CA GLN A 67 -12.33 -4.93 -3.51
C GLN A 67 -12.68 -4.34 -4.88
N VAL A 68 -11.96 -4.75 -5.91
CA VAL A 68 -12.05 -4.17 -7.25
C VAL A 68 -12.56 -5.22 -8.22
N PRO A 69 -13.58 -4.90 -9.05
CA PRO A 69 -13.99 -5.82 -10.10
C PRO A 69 -12.81 -6.13 -11.04
N MET A 70 -12.63 -7.41 -11.34
CA MET A 70 -11.53 -7.85 -12.22
C MET A 70 -11.56 -7.11 -13.57
N SER A 71 -12.75 -6.82 -14.06
CA SER A 71 -12.91 -6.09 -15.32
C SER A 71 -12.29 -4.69 -15.30
N ARG A 72 -12.10 -4.10 -14.13
CA ARG A 72 -11.51 -2.76 -13.99
C ARG A 72 -10.00 -2.79 -13.76
N LEU A 73 -9.48 -3.94 -13.35
CA LEU A 73 -8.06 -4.05 -12.99
C LEU A 73 -7.15 -3.68 -14.15
N HIS A 74 -7.46 -4.14 -15.35
CA HIS A 74 -6.67 -3.85 -16.55
C HIS A 74 -6.49 -2.34 -16.77
N GLY A 75 -7.59 -1.59 -16.67
CA GLY A 75 -7.55 -0.14 -16.84
C GLY A 75 -6.75 0.55 -15.75
N LEU A 76 -6.85 0.07 -14.51
CA LEU A 76 -6.08 0.62 -13.40
C LEU A 76 -4.59 0.38 -13.60
N LEU A 77 -4.20 -0.84 -13.98
CA LEU A 77 -2.80 -1.16 -14.22
C LEU A 77 -2.21 -0.36 -15.37
N GLY A 78 -3.01 -0.07 -16.39
CA GLY A 78 -2.57 0.73 -17.53
C GLY A 78 -2.24 2.18 -17.18
N ARG A 79 -2.67 2.65 -16.03
CA ARG A 79 -2.40 4.02 -15.54
C ARG A 79 -1.23 4.10 -14.57
N GLU A 80 -0.68 2.94 -14.19
CA GLU A 80 0.43 2.92 -13.25
C GLU A 80 1.72 3.37 -13.91
N PRO A 81 2.57 4.10 -13.16
CA PRO A 81 3.87 4.52 -13.68
C PRO A 81 4.78 3.33 -14.01
N PRO A 82 5.69 3.49 -14.97
CA PRO A 82 6.56 2.39 -15.40
C PRO A 82 7.54 1.92 -14.33
N GLU A 83 7.79 2.72 -13.31
CA GLU A 83 8.66 2.32 -12.19
C GLU A 83 8.04 1.25 -11.29
N LEU A 84 6.74 1.06 -11.39
CA LEU A 84 6.00 0.14 -10.53
C LEU A 84 5.67 -1.18 -11.23
N GLU A 85 5.44 -2.21 -10.43
CA GLU A 85 4.93 -3.50 -10.92
C GLU A 85 3.93 -4.06 -9.93
N LEU A 86 3.00 -4.86 -10.44
CA LEU A 86 2.00 -5.53 -9.62
C LEU A 86 2.64 -6.69 -8.86
N SER A 87 2.32 -6.79 -7.58
CA SER A 87 2.83 -7.87 -6.74
C SER A 87 1.83 -8.25 -5.67
N ILE A 88 2.15 -9.26 -4.90
CA ILE A 88 1.39 -9.64 -3.73
C ILE A 88 1.97 -8.91 -2.53
N VAL A 89 1.12 -8.22 -1.79
CA VAL A 89 1.49 -7.49 -0.59
C VAL A 89 0.93 -8.21 0.63
N GLU A 90 1.75 -8.38 1.64
CA GLU A 90 1.38 -9.04 2.89
C GLU A 90 0.86 -8.01 3.89
N LEU A 91 -0.36 -8.21 4.37
CA LEU A 91 -1.03 -7.28 5.28
C LEU A 91 -1.13 -7.88 6.69
N ALA A 92 -0.99 -7.02 7.68
CA ALA A 92 -1.11 -7.40 9.08
C ALA A 92 -2.58 -7.58 9.46
N ALA A 93 -2.83 -8.32 10.55
CA ALA A 93 -4.17 -8.53 11.08
C ALA A 93 -4.73 -7.24 11.68
N GLY A 94 -6.04 -7.07 11.55
CA GLY A 94 -6.78 -6.06 12.29
C GLY A 94 -6.83 -4.69 11.65
N ASP A 95 -7.66 -3.85 12.26
CA ASP A 95 -7.81 -2.45 11.85
C ASP A 95 -6.68 -1.63 12.49
N PRO A 96 -5.84 -0.94 11.70
CA PRO A 96 -4.76 -0.12 12.23
C PRO A 96 -5.22 0.97 13.20
N ALA A 97 -6.47 1.42 13.07
CA ALA A 97 -7.01 2.45 13.95
C ALA A 97 -7.32 1.94 15.35
N GLY A 98 -7.50 0.63 15.52
CA GLY A 98 -7.85 0.02 16.79
C GLY A 98 -6.70 -0.64 17.54
N VAL A 99 -5.60 -0.89 16.87
CA VAL A 99 -4.50 -1.67 17.45
C VAL A 99 -3.19 -0.91 17.27
N ALA A 100 -2.68 -0.37 18.35
CA ALA A 100 -1.32 0.11 18.36
C ALA A 100 -0.41 -1.08 18.05
N PRO A 101 0.57 -0.96 17.13
CA PRO A 101 1.52 -2.03 16.92
C PRO A 101 2.19 -2.32 18.25
N ALA A 102 2.11 -3.56 18.70
CA ALA A 102 2.71 -3.97 19.98
C ALA A 102 4.22 -3.71 19.90
N PRO A 103 4.76 -2.81 20.74
CA PRO A 103 6.18 -2.57 20.73
C PRO A 103 6.89 -3.85 21.18
N GLY A 104 7.80 -4.33 20.36
CA GLY A 104 8.59 -5.52 20.68
C GLY A 104 7.88 -6.85 20.51
N GLY A 105 6.76 -6.86 19.81
CA GLY A 105 6.07 -8.12 19.52
C GLY A 105 6.79 -8.91 18.44
N GLY A 106 7.61 -9.87 18.84
CA GLY A 106 8.25 -10.82 17.96
C GLY A 106 9.20 -10.23 16.92
N ALA A 107 10.09 -11.05 16.41
CA ALA A 107 10.92 -10.66 15.30
C ALA A 107 10.03 -10.42 14.07
N PRO A 108 10.32 -9.40 13.23
CA PRO A 108 9.51 -9.12 12.05
C PRO A 108 9.28 -10.31 11.12
N GLY A 109 10.20 -11.26 11.11
CA GLY A 109 10.10 -12.46 10.30
C GLY A 109 9.13 -13.51 10.84
N GLU A 110 8.66 -13.37 12.08
CA GLU A 110 7.75 -14.34 12.70
C GLU A 110 6.27 -14.01 12.50
N ALA A 111 5.97 -12.76 12.12
CA ALA A 111 4.59 -12.36 11.87
C ALA A 111 4.10 -12.98 10.57
N GLU A 112 2.95 -13.65 10.62
CA GLU A 112 2.29 -14.16 9.42
C GLU A 112 1.34 -13.13 8.85
N ALA A 113 1.19 -13.13 7.54
CA ALA A 113 0.23 -12.28 6.88
C ALA A 113 -1.19 -12.73 7.22
N ALA A 114 -2.02 -11.79 7.70
CA ALA A 114 -3.44 -12.05 7.93
C ALA A 114 -4.22 -12.01 6.63
N GLU A 115 -3.78 -11.18 5.69
CA GLU A 115 -4.36 -11.05 4.35
C GLU A 115 -3.26 -10.89 3.32
N LEU A 116 -3.54 -11.39 2.13
CA LEU A 116 -2.71 -11.13 0.96
C LEU A 116 -3.53 -10.31 -0.03
N SER A 117 -2.92 -9.31 -0.61
CA SER A 117 -3.59 -8.45 -1.58
C SER A 117 -2.67 -8.13 -2.74
N PHE A 118 -3.25 -7.82 -3.89
CA PHE A 118 -2.48 -7.16 -4.93
C PHE A 118 -2.13 -5.74 -4.48
N GLY A 119 -0.97 -5.29 -4.89
CA GLY A 119 -0.52 -3.93 -4.68
C GLY A 119 0.64 -3.62 -5.61
N MET A 120 0.95 -2.35 -5.76
CA MET A 120 2.05 -1.93 -6.62
C MET A 120 3.33 -1.79 -5.81
N ILE A 121 4.40 -2.36 -6.31
CA ILE A 121 5.72 -2.25 -5.69
C ILE A 121 6.70 -1.57 -6.66
N LEU A 122 7.75 -1.01 -6.09
CA LEU A 122 8.84 -0.42 -6.87
C LEU A 122 9.68 -1.55 -7.47
N ARG A 123 9.96 -1.46 -8.76
CA ARG A 123 10.78 -2.47 -9.44
C ARG A 123 12.18 -2.50 -8.85
N ARG A 124 12.78 -3.69 -8.80
CA ARG A 124 14.10 -3.89 -8.22
C ARG A 124 15.16 -2.98 -8.83
N GLY A 125 15.14 -2.81 -10.14
CA GLY A 125 16.10 -1.93 -10.82
C GLY A 125 16.02 -0.48 -10.36
N GLU A 126 14.84 -0.01 -10.02
CA GLU A 126 14.64 1.35 -9.50
C GLU A 126 15.22 1.51 -8.10
N VAL A 127 15.13 0.50 -7.27
CA VAL A 127 15.73 0.52 -5.93
C VAL A 127 17.25 0.54 -6.04
N THR A 128 17.82 -0.31 -6.88
CA THR A 128 19.26 -0.43 -7.09
C THR A 128 19.87 0.88 -7.61
N ALA A 129 19.12 1.62 -8.42
CA ALA A 129 19.57 2.89 -8.96
C ALA A 129 19.75 3.99 -7.91
N GLY A 130 19.14 3.82 -6.72
CA GLY A 130 19.31 4.73 -5.59
C GLY A 130 18.80 6.14 -5.82
N ARG A 131 17.85 6.34 -6.74
CA ARG A 131 17.36 7.66 -7.14
C ARG A 131 16.15 8.16 -6.35
N HIS A 132 15.56 7.33 -5.53
CA HIS A 132 14.31 7.66 -4.85
C HIS A 132 14.52 7.83 -3.35
N ALA A 133 13.80 8.79 -2.77
CA ALA A 133 13.88 9.05 -1.35
C ALA A 133 13.17 7.97 -0.55
N ASP A 134 13.86 7.40 0.44
CA ASP A 134 13.28 6.43 1.36
C ASP A 134 12.51 7.18 2.44
N ILE A 135 11.19 6.96 2.47
CA ILE A 135 10.28 7.62 3.41
C ILE A 135 9.62 6.61 4.35
N SER A 136 10.26 5.46 4.54
CA SER A 136 9.70 4.36 5.35
C SER A 136 9.34 4.76 6.76
N ASP A 137 10.12 5.64 7.37
CA ASP A 137 9.87 6.06 8.76
C ASP A 137 8.65 6.98 8.91
N SER A 138 8.11 7.49 7.80
CA SER A 138 6.85 8.23 7.83
C SER A 138 5.64 7.34 8.14
N GLY A 139 5.74 6.06 7.84
CA GLY A 139 4.67 5.10 8.03
C GLY A 139 3.56 5.12 6.97
N GLY A 140 3.57 6.09 6.06
CA GLY A 140 2.57 6.17 5.01
C GLY A 140 2.63 7.47 4.23
N TRP A 141 1.93 7.48 3.09
CA TRP A 141 1.96 8.60 2.16
C TRP A 141 1.32 9.88 2.72
N ARG A 142 0.16 9.75 3.40
CA ARG A 142 -0.50 10.91 4.00
C ARG A 142 0.40 11.59 5.03
N ALA A 143 1.01 10.79 5.90
CA ALA A 143 1.93 11.32 6.92
C ALA A 143 3.12 12.02 6.29
N TYR A 144 3.69 11.42 5.25
CA TYR A 144 4.82 12.02 4.53
C TYR A 144 4.43 13.35 3.87
N ARG A 145 3.22 13.40 3.28
CA ARG A 145 2.73 14.60 2.60
C ARG A 145 2.13 15.63 3.56
N GLY A 146 2.04 15.34 4.84
CA GLY A 146 1.41 16.22 5.82
C GLY A 146 -0.10 16.35 5.64
N ARG A 147 -0.74 15.30 5.11
CA ARG A 147 -2.20 15.29 4.87
C ARG A 147 -2.92 14.57 5.99
N ALA A 148 -4.07 15.10 6.38
CA ALA A 148 -4.95 14.41 7.31
C ALA A 148 -5.71 13.29 6.58
N ALA A 149 -6.01 12.20 7.31
CA ALA A 149 -6.88 11.17 6.78
C ALA A 149 -8.31 11.73 6.65
N PRO A 150 -9.08 11.36 5.60
CA PRO A 150 -10.49 11.74 5.52
C PRO A 150 -11.26 11.18 6.70
N PRO A 151 -12.35 11.85 7.13
CA PRO A 151 -13.18 11.31 8.19
C PRO A 151 -13.75 9.94 7.79
N ALA A 152 -13.93 9.08 8.78
CA ALA A 152 -14.58 7.80 8.57
C ALA A 152 -16.02 8.05 8.11
N VAL A 153 -16.45 7.34 7.11
CA VAL A 153 -17.81 7.46 6.56
C VAL A 153 -18.73 6.48 7.28
#